data_3fef36b7e0a6a20b71de9608965b613d
#
_entry.id   3fef36b7e0a6a20b71de9608965b613d
#
_cell.length_a   1.000
_cell.length_b   1.000
_cell.length_c   1.000
_cell.angle_alpha   90.00
_cell.angle_beta   90.00
_cell.angle_gamma   90.00
#
_symmetry.space_group_name_H-M   'P 1'
#
loop_
_entity.id
_entity.type
_entity.pdbx_description
1 polymer ?
#
loop_
_entity_poly.entity_id
_entity_poly.type
_entity_poly.pdbx_seq_one_letter_code
_entity_poly.pdbx_strand_id
1 'polypeptide(L)'
;MNLPTVFTAWENNKLVGLARALDDGILTAYIHYVLVNPKYQGRGIASNLVKTIKNKYKDYLYIELMPDEKKNVSFYQKLGFNIVKEGTPMQLCNPETMKVKL
;
A
#
# COMPACT_ATOMS: atom_id res chain seq x y z
N MET A 1 -11.43 9.78 13.86
CA MET A 1 -10.88 9.45 12.53
C MET A 1 -9.39 9.21 12.64
N ASN A 2 -8.91 8.10 12.14
CA ASN A 2 -7.50 7.81 12.18
C ASN A 2 -6.74 8.52 11.07
N LEU A 3 -5.56 9.02 11.40
CA LEU A 3 -4.68 9.60 10.40
C LEU A 3 -4.08 8.50 9.53
N PRO A 4 -3.77 8.80 8.27
CA PRO A 4 -3.07 7.83 7.43
C PRO A 4 -1.72 7.45 8.02
N THR A 5 -1.34 6.18 7.83
CA THR A 5 -0.01 5.72 8.15
C THR A 5 0.86 5.87 6.91
N VAL A 6 1.99 6.54 7.05
CA VAL A 6 2.92 6.74 5.95
C VAL A 6 4.30 6.31 6.38
N PHE A 7 4.91 5.43 5.58
CA PHE A 7 6.31 5.06 5.73
C PHE A 7 7.08 5.55 4.52
N THR A 8 8.28 6.03 4.76
CA THR A 8 9.14 6.59 3.72
C THR A 8 10.49 5.88 3.71
N ALA A 9 11.08 5.78 2.54
CA ALA A 9 12.42 5.25 2.35
C ALA A 9 13.31 6.34 1.80
N TRP A 10 14.50 6.46 2.37
CA TRP A 10 15.45 7.51 2.04
C TRP A 10 16.81 6.95 1.70
N GLU A 11 17.48 7.55 0.75
CA GLU A 11 18.90 7.31 0.48
C GLU A 11 19.61 8.66 0.56
N ASN A 12 20.53 8.79 1.53
CA ASN A 12 21.11 10.06 1.92
C ASN A 12 19.98 11.05 2.26
N ASN A 13 19.86 12.16 1.61
CA ASN A 13 18.78 13.13 1.88
C ASN A 13 17.69 13.08 0.81
N LYS A 14 17.61 11.98 0.03
CA LYS A 14 16.68 11.87 -1.08
C LYS A 14 15.59 10.87 -0.74
N LEU A 15 14.35 11.27 -0.90
CA LEU A 15 13.19 10.39 -0.77
C LEU A 15 13.14 9.46 -1.98
N VAL A 16 13.23 8.14 -1.73
CA VAL A 16 13.27 7.14 -2.81
C VAL A 16 12.06 6.21 -2.82
N GLY A 17 11.27 6.20 -1.75
CA GLY A 17 10.08 5.38 -1.71
C GLY A 17 9.10 5.85 -0.66
N LEU A 18 7.84 5.45 -0.82
CA LEU A 18 6.76 5.82 0.08
C LEU A 18 5.66 4.77 0.03
N ALA A 19 5.14 4.42 1.20
CA ALA A 19 3.95 3.59 1.30
C ALA A 19 2.94 4.25 2.22
N ARG A 20 1.68 4.16 1.86
CA ARG A 20 0.59 4.77 2.62
C ARG A 20 -0.50 3.75 2.87
N ALA A 21 -0.97 3.70 4.10
CA ALA A 21 -2.06 2.83 4.49
C ALA A 21 -3.09 3.60 5.32
N LEU A 22 -4.33 3.16 5.23
CA LEU A 22 -5.45 3.65 6.03
C LEU A 22 -5.98 2.50 6.84
N ASP A 23 -6.51 2.78 8.03
CA ASP A 23 -7.12 1.74 8.83
C ASP A 23 -8.39 2.23 9.51
N ASP A 24 -9.21 1.28 9.97
CA ASP A 24 -10.45 1.60 10.70
C ASP A 24 -10.22 1.66 12.22
N GLY A 25 -8.98 1.49 12.66
CA GLY A 25 -8.62 1.51 14.07
C GLY A 25 -8.93 0.21 14.83
N ILE A 26 -9.49 -0.79 14.17
CA ILE A 26 -10.00 -2.00 14.83
C ILE A 26 -9.56 -3.28 14.14
N LEU A 27 -9.89 -3.45 12.88
CA LEU A 27 -9.91 -4.74 12.22
C LEU A 27 -9.18 -4.77 10.88
N THR A 28 -9.31 -3.74 10.06
CA THR A 28 -8.87 -3.72 8.68
C THR A 28 -7.94 -2.55 8.40
N ALA A 29 -6.83 -2.83 7.75
CA ALA A 29 -5.96 -1.82 7.17
C ALA A 29 -5.94 -1.99 5.65
N TYR A 30 -5.89 -0.89 4.93
CA TYR A 30 -5.85 -0.87 3.47
C TYR A 30 -4.60 -0.17 2.99
N ILE A 31 -3.79 -0.87 2.20
CA ILE A 31 -2.60 -0.28 1.58
C ILE A 31 -3.05 0.49 0.34
N HIS A 32 -2.86 1.80 0.38
CA HIS A 32 -3.33 2.69 -0.67
C HIS A 32 -2.27 2.91 -1.74
N TYR A 33 -1.03 3.17 -1.33
CA TYR A 33 0.08 3.40 -2.26
C TYR A 33 1.33 2.68 -1.77
N VAL A 34 2.06 2.13 -2.73
CA VAL A 34 3.45 1.70 -2.55
C VAL A 34 4.18 2.22 -3.78
N LEU A 35 4.98 3.25 -3.59
CA LEU A 35 5.67 3.95 -4.67
C LEU A 35 7.17 3.92 -4.44
N VAL A 36 7.92 3.60 -5.49
CA VAL A 36 9.38 3.63 -5.45
C VAL A 36 9.87 4.38 -6.67
N ASN A 37 10.80 5.31 -6.45
CA ASN A 37 11.43 6.04 -7.54
C ASN A 37 12.01 5.02 -8.54
N PRO A 38 11.71 5.16 -9.85
CA PRO A 38 12.15 4.18 -10.86
C PRO A 38 13.66 3.90 -10.86
N LYS A 39 14.46 4.88 -10.49
CA LYS A 39 15.94 4.70 -10.44
C LYS A 39 16.37 3.78 -9.30
N TYR A 40 15.49 3.50 -8.34
CA TYR A 40 15.79 2.72 -7.15
C TYR A 40 15.02 1.41 -7.10
N GLN A 41 14.30 1.07 -8.15
CA GLN A 41 13.57 -0.20 -8.22
C GLN A 41 14.55 -1.37 -8.31
N GLY A 42 14.11 -2.55 -7.87
CA GLY A 42 14.94 -3.74 -7.86
C GLY A 42 15.89 -3.85 -6.67
N ARG A 43 15.78 -2.98 -5.69
CA ARG A 43 16.63 -2.98 -4.49
C ARG A 43 15.91 -3.44 -3.23
N GLY A 44 14.67 -3.94 -3.34
CA GLY A 44 13.91 -4.40 -2.19
C GLY A 44 13.21 -3.31 -1.38
N ILE A 45 13.17 -2.08 -1.86
CA ILE A 45 12.57 -0.96 -1.13
C ILE A 45 11.07 -1.17 -0.95
N ALA A 46 10.36 -1.53 -2.03
CA ALA A 46 8.92 -1.78 -1.96
C ALA A 46 8.61 -2.94 -1.00
N SER A 47 9.39 -4.01 -1.07
CA SER A 47 9.24 -5.16 -0.19
C SER A 47 9.40 -4.75 1.28
N ASN A 48 10.40 -3.94 1.58
CA ASN A 48 10.64 -3.48 2.95
C ASN A 48 9.53 -2.55 3.44
N LEU A 49 9.02 -1.68 2.58
CA LEU A 49 7.89 -0.82 2.94
C LEU A 49 6.65 -1.63 3.27
N VAL A 50 6.33 -2.65 2.46
CA VAL A 50 5.17 -3.50 2.72
C VAL A 50 5.37 -4.32 3.99
N LYS A 51 6.57 -4.84 4.23
CA LYS A 51 6.89 -5.56 5.47
C LYS A 51 6.72 -4.68 6.70
N THR A 52 7.08 -3.41 6.59
CA THR A 52 6.91 -2.45 7.69
C THR A 52 5.42 -2.22 7.98
N ILE A 53 4.60 -2.11 6.94
CA ILE A 53 3.15 -2.00 7.09
C ILE A 53 2.60 -3.27 7.75
N LYS A 54 2.99 -4.44 7.28
CA LYS A 54 2.55 -5.71 7.87
C LYS A 54 2.88 -5.79 9.35
N ASN A 55 4.06 -5.33 9.73
CA ASN A 55 4.46 -5.34 11.13
C ASN A 55 3.62 -4.39 11.98
N LYS A 56 3.33 -3.20 11.45
CA LYS A 56 2.46 -2.25 12.15
C LYS A 56 1.07 -2.81 12.41
N TYR A 57 0.52 -3.53 11.45
CA TYR A 57 -0.84 -4.05 11.50
C TYR A 57 -0.91 -5.55 11.80
N LYS A 58 0.13 -6.10 12.44
CA LYS A 58 0.20 -7.54 12.71
C LYS A 58 -0.96 -8.08 13.56
N ASP A 59 -1.60 -7.22 14.34
CA ASP A 59 -2.73 -7.60 15.20
C ASP A 59 -4.10 -7.34 14.54
N TYR A 60 -4.10 -6.81 13.32
CA TYR A 60 -5.33 -6.61 12.56
C TYR A 60 -5.69 -7.90 11.85
N LEU A 61 -6.99 -8.16 11.71
CA LEU A 61 -7.47 -9.35 11.00
C LEU A 61 -7.17 -9.29 9.51
N TYR A 62 -7.37 -8.12 8.91
CA TYR A 62 -7.17 -7.95 7.49
C TYR A 62 -6.18 -6.83 7.17
N ILE A 63 -5.28 -7.11 6.24
CA ILE A 63 -4.53 -6.10 5.54
C ILE A 63 -4.84 -6.32 4.07
N GLU A 64 -5.47 -5.33 3.44
CA GLU A 64 -6.01 -5.45 2.10
C GLU A 64 -5.37 -4.45 1.15
N LEU A 65 -5.36 -4.78 -0.13
CA LEU A 65 -4.90 -3.88 -1.18
C LEU A 65 -5.50 -4.30 -2.51
N MET A 66 -5.46 -3.39 -3.48
CA MET A 66 -5.85 -3.68 -4.85
C MET A 66 -4.69 -3.27 -5.76
N PRO A 67 -3.89 -4.24 -6.26
CA PRO A 67 -2.79 -3.92 -7.15
C PRO A 67 -3.30 -3.24 -8.42
N ASP A 68 -2.62 -2.18 -8.84
CA ASP A 68 -2.99 -1.44 -10.06
C ASP A 68 -2.75 -2.26 -11.31
N GLU A 69 -1.74 -3.13 -11.29
CA GLU A 69 -1.37 -3.95 -12.43
C GLU A 69 -1.32 -5.41 -12.03
N LYS A 70 -1.77 -6.28 -12.92
CA LYS A 70 -1.77 -7.73 -12.67
C LYS A 70 -0.37 -8.28 -12.40
N LYS A 71 0.66 -7.69 -13.00
CA LYS A 71 2.03 -8.12 -12.77
C LYS A 71 2.48 -7.95 -11.33
N ASN A 72 1.84 -7.06 -10.58
CA ASN A 72 2.18 -6.84 -9.18
C ASN A 72 1.57 -7.87 -8.24
N VAL A 73 0.65 -8.68 -8.71
CA VAL A 73 0.00 -9.71 -7.88
C VAL A 73 1.04 -10.67 -7.32
N SER A 74 1.96 -11.17 -8.14
CA SER A 74 2.98 -12.10 -7.68
C SER A 74 3.91 -11.48 -6.64
N PHE A 75 4.20 -10.20 -6.76
CA PHE A 75 4.99 -9.48 -5.77
C PHE A 75 4.31 -9.53 -4.39
N TYR A 76 3.02 -9.23 -4.34
CA TYR A 76 2.29 -9.26 -3.07
C TYR A 76 2.07 -10.68 -2.56
N GLN A 77 1.87 -11.66 -3.46
CA GLN A 77 1.74 -13.05 -3.05
C GLN A 77 2.99 -13.55 -2.33
N LYS A 78 4.17 -13.15 -2.78
CA LYS A 78 5.43 -13.51 -2.11
C LYS A 78 5.53 -12.91 -0.72
N LEU A 79 4.79 -11.85 -0.44
CA LEU A 79 4.76 -11.20 0.86
C LEU A 79 3.60 -11.70 1.74
N GLY A 80 2.90 -12.74 1.32
CA GLY A 80 1.87 -13.39 2.11
C GLY A 80 0.44 -12.97 1.79
N PHE A 81 0.25 -12.12 0.78
CA PHE A 81 -1.10 -11.71 0.38
C PHE A 81 -1.71 -12.75 -0.55
N ASN A 82 -3.00 -12.97 -0.42
CA ASN A 82 -3.74 -13.93 -1.24
C ASN A 82 -4.85 -13.22 -2.00
N ILE A 83 -5.12 -13.72 -3.21
CA ILE A 83 -6.24 -13.20 -4.00
C ILE A 83 -7.54 -13.55 -3.28
N VAL A 84 -8.43 -12.57 -3.15
CA VAL A 84 -9.78 -12.80 -2.60
C VAL A 84 -10.65 -13.30 -3.75
N LYS A 85 -10.79 -14.60 -3.86
CA LYS A 85 -11.45 -15.23 -5.01
C LYS A 85 -12.95 -14.98 -5.08
N GLU A 86 -13.57 -14.77 -3.92
CA GLU A 86 -15.02 -14.59 -3.84
C GLU A 86 -15.44 -13.12 -3.91
N GLY A 87 -14.48 -12.21 -3.87
CA GLY A 87 -14.75 -10.79 -3.96
C GLY A 87 -14.54 -10.25 -5.35
N THR A 88 -15.33 -9.28 -5.72
CA THR A 88 -15.16 -8.52 -6.96
C THR A 88 -14.86 -7.08 -6.59
N PRO A 89 -13.73 -6.53 -7.05
CA PRO A 89 -13.42 -5.13 -6.78
C PRO A 89 -14.46 -4.22 -7.39
N MET A 90 -14.88 -3.23 -6.61
CA MET A 90 -15.84 -2.23 -7.08
C MET A 90 -15.37 -0.86 -6.63
N GLN A 91 -15.61 0.13 -7.46
CA GLN A 91 -15.17 1.48 -7.19
C GLN A 91 -16.17 2.48 -7.77
N LEU A 92 -16.45 3.51 -7.00
CA LEU A 92 -17.10 4.69 -7.53
C LEU A 92 -16.05 5.79 -7.53
N CYS A 93 -15.75 6.34 -8.69
CA CYS A 93 -14.73 7.37 -8.84
C CYS A 93 -15.39 8.73 -9.10
N ASN A 94 -14.99 9.74 -8.36
CA ASN A 94 -15.48 11.10 -8.52
C ASN A 94 -14.31 12.00 -8.94
N PRO A 95 -13.97 12.07 -10.22
CA PRO A 95 -12.78 12.78 -10.69
C PRO A 95 -12.76 14.26 -10.31
N GLU A 96 -13.91 14.88 -10.20
CA GLU A 96 -13.99 16.31 -9.87
C GLU A 96 -13.59 16.61 -8.44
N THR A 97 -13.67 15.62 -7.56
CA THR A 97 -13.24 15.76 -6.19
C THR A 97 -11.73 15.97 -6.09
N MET A 98 -10.98 15.35 -7.02
CA MET A 98 -9.52 15.51 -7.08
C MET A 98 -9.10 16.96 -7.28
N LYS A 99 -9.86 17.71 -8.06
CA LYS A 99 -9.54 19.11 -8.36
C LYS A 99 -9.60 20.00 -7.13
N VAL A 100 -10.42 19.63 -6.18
CA VAL A 100 -10.60 20.42 -4.94
C VAL A 100 -9.51 20.10 -3.93
N LYS A 101 -8.98 18.90 -3.92
CA LYS A 101 -8.04 18.44 -2.91
C LYS A 101 -6.59 18.76 -3.20
N LEU A 102 -6.31 19.12 -4.43
CA LEU A 102 -4.97 19.48 -4.84
C LEU A 102 -4.70 20.96 -4.63
#